data_737b59bdc7faf1a97c818f74b2407e9e
#
_entry.id   737b59bdc7faf1a97c818f74b2407e9e
#
_cell.length_a   1.000
_cell.length_b   1.000
_cell.length_c   1.000
_cell.angle_alpha   90.00
_cell.angle_beta   90.00
_cell.angle_gamma   90.00
#
_symmetry.space_group_name_H-M   'P 1'
#
loop_
_entity.id
_entity.type
_entity.pdbx_description
1 polymer ?
#
loop_
_entity_poly.entity_id
_entity_poly.type
_entity_poly.pdbx_seq_one_letter_code
_entity_poly.pdbx_strand_id
1 'polypeptide(L)'
;MSKNSAKVLGMVLAGGKGSRLEPLTAKRTKPAVPFGSKYRIIDFALNNMINSQIYGMYVLTQFKAQSLTEHIQRYWRFGSFLNDYFITLAPAQMYRYDELGEQWYRGTADAIYQNVHLIHNNHADLVAIFSGDHVYKMDIRHMIAQHQESGADVTVAAYPTPRENATSFGVLQVDRDFNITEFQEKPENPNPIPGRETHALASMGNYVFSTKALVELLVKDAAIEESSHDFGYNVLPMAMEEGYKVMAYDFATNPIPGQEGPNTYWRDVGTIDSYWEANMDLVAVKPEFDIYNYEWPLRTSAEFSPPAKFVHEEEGRRGQAFNSLVAGGVIISGATVRRSVLARRIRVNSYSLVENSVIMDNCEIGRHCVIRNAILDKGVTVTEGTQIGVNLDEDRARGFKVTDRGVVTVPKSYQF
;
A
#
# COMPACT_ATOMS: atom_id res chain seq x y z
N MET A 1 20.30 -19.26 -27.01
CA MET A 1 20.88 -18.02 -26.51
C MET A 1 19.72 -17.10 -26.18
N SER A 2 19.47 -16.83 -24.89
CA SER A 2 18.41 -15.95 -24.40
C SER A 2 18.62 -14.55 -24.99
N LYS A 3 17.61 -13.97 -25.68
CA LYS A 3 17.58 -12.55 -25.95
C LYS A 3 17.83 -11.85 -24.60
N ASN A 4 18.80 -10.94 -24.53
CA ASN A 4 19.06 -10.13 -23.34
C ASN A 4 17.71 -9.56 -22.86
N SER A 5 17.20 -10.09 -21.77
CA SER A 5 16.03 -9.47 -21.13
C SER A 5 16.47 -8.12 -20.58
N ALA A 6 15.71 -7.06 -20.87
CA ALA A 6 16.02 -5.73 -20.36
C ALA A 6 16.20 -5.76 -18.84
N LYS A 7 17.24 -5.09 -18.35
CA LYS A 7 17.49 -4.96 -16.91
C LYS A 7 16.51 -3.96 -16.30
N VAL A 8 15.66 -4.41 -15.39
CA VAL A 8 14.63 -3.59 -14.72
C VAL A 8 15.07 -3.26 -13.31
N LEU A 9 15.04 -1.98 -12.96
CA LEU A 9 15.25 -1.49 -11.60
C LEU A 9 13.92 -1.06 -10.98
N GLY A 10 13.63 -1.56 -9.77
CA GLY A 10 12.47 -1.12 -8.98
C GLY A 10 12.77 0.15 -8.18
N MET A 11 11.86 1.12 -8.21
CA MET A 11 11.89 2.30 -7.37
C MET A 11 10.54 2.41 -6.63
N VAL A 12 10.52 2.18 -5.32
CA VAL A 12 9.30 2.17 -4.52
C VAL A 12 9.18 3.48 -3.74
N LEU A 13 8.15 4.26 -4.04
CA LEU A 13 7.86 5.52 -3.37
C LEU A 13 7.19 5.28 -2.01
N ALA A 14 7.85 5.66 -0.92
CA ALA A 14 7.41 5.40 0.46
C ALA A 14 7.50 6.64 1.37
N GLY A 15 7.50 7.84 0.80
CA GLY A 15 7.78 9.11 1.49
C GLY A 15 6.57 9.93 1.91
N GLY A 16 5.34 9.57 1.54
CA GLY A 16 4.14 10.36 1.81
C GLY A 16 3.81 10.53 3.30
N LYS A 17 3.30 11.72 3.70
CA LYS A 17 2.90 12.02 5.10
C LYS A 17 1.76 11.15 5.59
N GLY A 18 0.79 10.80 4.73
CA GLY A 18 -0.38 9.98 5.06
C GLY A 18 -1.29 10.59 6.12
N SER A 19 -1.45 11.92 6.16
CA SER A 19 -2.18 12.64 7.20
C SER A 19 -3.66 12.24 7.31
N ARG A 20 -4.30 11.85 6.20
CA ARG A 20 -5.68 11.39 6.19
C ARG A 20 -5.91 10.10 6.99
N LEU A 21 -4.85 9.32 7.21
CA LEU A 21 -4.87 8.06 7.95
C LEU A 21 -4.49 8.25 9.45
N GLU A 22 -4.31 9.48 9.92
CA GLU A 22 -4.10 9.72 11.35
C GLU A 22 -5.31 9.26 12.18
N PRO A 23 -5.05 8.66 13.37
CA PRO A 23 -3.80 8.64 14.14
C PRO A 23 -2.83 7.51 13.79
N LEU A 24 -3.15 6.59 12.88
CA LEU A 24 -2.30 5.44 12.54
C LEU A 24 -0.94 5.84 11.97
N THR A 25 -0.85 7.02 11.34
CA THR A 25 0.39 7.58 10.78
C THR A 25 1.05 8.64 11.67
N ALA A 26 0.54 8.85 12.88
CA ALA A 26 1.12 9.83 13.81
C ALA A 26 2.59 9.57 14.14
N LYS A 27 3.01 8.28 14.20
CA LYS A 27 4.38 7.85 14.56
C LYS A 27 5.07 6.99 13.50
N ARG A 28 4.52 6.87 12.30
CA ARG A 28 5.06 6.08 11.18
C ARG A 28 4.54 6.59 9.83
N THR A 29 5.26 6.30 8.75
CA THR A 29 4.77 6.53 7.38
C THR A 29 3.63 5.56 7.03
N LYS A 30 2.74 5.92 6.07
CA LYS A 30 1.61 5.08 5.61
C LYS A 30 2.07 3.68 5.16
N PRO A 31 3.14 3.51 4.35
CA PRO A 31 3.66 2.21 3.98
C PRO A 31 4.03 1.29 5.15
N ALA A 32 4.34 1.84 6.34
CA ALA A 32 4.69 1.07 7.53
C ALA A 32 3.49 0.69 8.41
N VAL A 33 2.27 1.11 8.07
CA VAL A 33 1.06 0.75 8.82
C VAL A 33 0.81 -0.75 8.69
N PRO A 34 0.53 -1.49 9.80
CA PRO A 34 0.17 -2.90 9.76
C PRO A 34 -1.10 -3.14 8.95
N PHE A 35 -1.20 -4.28 8.29
CA PHE A 35 -2.35 -4.68 7.48
C PHE A 35 -2.52 -6.20 7.47
N GLY A 36 -3.75 -6.70 7.42
CA GLY A 36 -4.04 -8.12 7.23
C GLY A 36 -3.37 -9.03 8.25
N SER A 37 -3.41 -8.68 9.53
CA SER A 37 -2.86 -9.37 10.70
C SER A 37 -1.32 -9.39 10.85
N LYS A 38 -0.55 -9.60 9.80
CA LYS A 38 0.92 -9.77 9.91
C LYS A 38 1.74 -8.93 8.93
N TYR A 39 1.12 -8.36 7.90
CA TYR A 39 1.77 -7.56 6.87
C TYR A 39 1.90 -6.09 7.27
N ARG A 40 2.64 -5.34 6.45
CA ARG A 40 2.56 -3.89 6.34
C ARG A 40 2.15 -3.52 4.93
N ILE A 41 1.61 -2.34 4.73
CA ILE A 41 1.11 -1.92 3.42
C ILE A 41 2.21 -2.03 2.35
N ILE A 42 3.45 -1.67 2.65
CA ILE A 42 4.57 -1.78 1.70
C ILE A 42 4.84 -3.21 1.23
N ASP A 43 4.53 -4.21 2.04
CA ASP A 43 4.82 -5.61 1.70
C ASP A 43 4.13 -6.03 0.39
N PHE A 44 2.99 -5.43 0.04
CA PHE A 44 2.29 -5.72 -1.21
C PHE A 44 3.08 -5.27 -2.43
N ALA A 45 3.58 -4.02 -2.44
CA ALA A 45 4.42 -3.53 -3.52
C ALA A 45 5.72 -4.33 -3.67
N LEU A 46 6.40 -4.63 -2.55
CA LEU A 46 7.62 -5.44 -2.55
C LEU A 46 7.38 -6.87 -3.03
N ASN A 47 6.27 -7.50 -2.66
CA ASN A 47 5.91 -8.83 -3.17
C ASN A 47 5.59 -8.82 -4.64
N ASN A 48 4.89 -7.81 -5.16
CA ASN A 48 4.63 -7.67 -6.58
C ASN A 48 5.95 -7.58 -7.37
N MET A 49 6.93 -6.79 -6.91
CA MET A 49 8.25 -6.70 -7.51
C MET A 49 8.97 -8.07 -7.52
N ILE A 50 9.08 -8.72 -6.35
CA ILE A 50 9.80 -10.00 -6.23
C ILE A 50 9.13 -11.11 -7.04
N ASN A 51 7.81 -11.24 -6.94
CA ASN A 51 7.06 -12.25 -7.68
C ASN A 51 7.14 -12.01 -9.20
N SER A 52 7.33 -10.75 -9.63
CA SER A 52 7.59 -10.36 -11.02
C SER A 52 9.07 -10.46 -11.42
N GLN A 53 9.93 -11.04 -10.57
CA GLN A 53 11.37 -11.22 -10.83
C GLN A 53 12.17 -9.90 -10.90
N ILE A 54 11.67 -8.83 -10.31
CA ILE A 54 12.40 -7.58 -10.13
C ILE A 54 13.05 -7.65 -8.74
N TYR A 55 14.33 -7.98 -8.68
CA TYR A 55 15.03 -8.25 -7.42
C TYR A 55 15.91 -7.09 -6.94
N GLY A 56 16.30 -6.19 -7.83
CA GLY A 56 17.03 -4.97 -7.51
C GLY A 56 16.04 -3.83 -7.30
N MET A 57 15.93 -3.29 -6.07
CA MET A 57 15.01 -2.19 -5.82
C MET A 57 15.46 -1.25 -4.72
N TYR A 58 15.14 0.03 -4.90
CA TYR A 58 15.29 1.06 -3.88
C TYR A 58 13.93 1.48 -3.34
N VAL A 59 13.86 1.66 -2.02
CA VAL A 59 12.67 2.19 -1.34
C VAL A 59 12.98 3.61 -0.89
N LEU A 60 12.35 4.58 -1.52
CA LEU A 60 12.56 6.00 -1.27
C LEU A 60 11.73 6.45 -0.08
N THR A 61 12.41 6.90 0.97
CA THR A 61 11.77 7.24 2.25
C THR A 61 12.05 8.69 2.62
N GLN A 62 11.12 9.30 3.35
CA GLN A 62 11.25 10.70 3.79
C GLN A 62 10.78 10.87 5.24
N PHE A 63 9.47 11.03 5.49
CA PHE A 63 8.93 11.28 6.82
C PHE A 63 8.76 10.01 7.65
N LYS A 64 9.03 10.10 8.97
CA LYS A 64 8.71 9.05 9.97
C LYS A 64 9.13 7.64 9.53
N ALA A 65 10.28 7.53 8.85
CA ALA A 65 10.72 6.32 8.16
C ALA A 65 11.27 5.23 9.10
N GLN A 66 11.58 5.53 10.38
CA GLN A 66 12.26 4.59 11.29
C GLN A 66 11.58 3.21 11.32
N SER A 67 10.26 3.16 11.54
CA SER A 67 9.52 1.90 11.61
C SER A 67 9.54 1.12 10.29
N LEU A 68 9.57 1.82 9.16
CA LEU A 68 9.72 1.22 7.83
C LEU A 68 11.14 0.69 7.62
N THR A 69 12.13 1.48 7.99
CA THR A 69 13.56 1.11 7.94
C THR A 69 13.82 -0.19 8.71
N GLU A 70 13.34 -0.26 9.95
CA GLU A 70 13.48 -1.47 10.77
C GLU A 70 12.82 -2.69 10.12
N HIS A 71 11.64 -2.51 9.52
CA HIS A 71 10.92 -3.59 8.86
C HIS A 71 11.70 -4.12 7.64
N ILE A 72 12.15 -3.23 6.76
CA ILE A 72 12.89 -3.63 5.56
C ILE A 72 14.24 -4.24 5.95
N GLN A 73 15.00 -3.61 6.81
CA GLN A 73 16.33 -4.11 7.19
C GLN A 73 16.29 -5.44 7.93
N ARG A 74 15.24 -5.76 8.66
CA ARG A 74 15.14 -7.02 9.40
C ARG A 74 14.60 -8.16 8.56
N TYR A 75 13.66 -7.90 7.66
CA TYR A 75 12.84 -8.96 7.07
C TYR A 75 12.93 -9.08 5.55
N TRP A 76 13.37 -8.02 4.87
CA TRP A 76 13.47 -7.97 3.42
C TRP A 76 14.95 -8.01 2.98
N ARG A 77 15.63 -9.12 3.30
CA ARG A 77 17.04 -9.32 2.95
C ARG A 77 17.19 -10.47 1.99
N PHE A 78 17.90 -10.22 0.88
CA PHE A 78 18.46 -11.27 0.06
C PHE A 78 19.84 -11.68 0.58
N GLY A 79 20.29 -12.86 0.15
CA GLY A 79 21.66 -13.31 0.48
C GLY A 79 22.72 -12.37 -0.12
N SER A 80 23.74 -12.03 0.64
CA SER A 80 24.77 -11.03 0.30
C SER A 80 25.68 -11.37 -0.89
N PHE A 81 25.50 -12.53 -1.52
CA PHE A 81 26.36 -13.00 -2.60
C PHE A 81 25.90 -12.64 -4.02
N LEU A 82 24.72 -12.00 -4.15
CA LEU A 82 24.12 -11.67 -5.44
C LEU A 82 23.97 -10.15 -5.55
N ASN A 83 24.81 -9.52 -6.37
CA ASN A 83 24.86 -8.05 -6.48
C ASN A 83 23.58 -7.43 -7.04
N ASP A 84 22.84 -8.15 -7.91
CA ASP A 84 21.60 -7.67 -8.53
C ASP A 84 20.33 -7.97 -7.69
N TYR A 85 20.50 -8.56 -6.48
CA TYR A 85 19.40 -8.92 -5.58
C TYR A 85 19.49 -8.11 -4.30
N PHE A 86 18.82 -6.98 -4.28
CA PHE A 86 18.84 -6.10 -3.12
C PHE A 86 17.51 -5.35 -2.92
N ILE A 87 17.20 -5.04 -1.67
CA ILE A 87 16.19 -4.04 -1.28
C ILE A 87 16.90 -3.05 -0.38
N THR A 88 17.14 -1.86 -0.90
CA THR A 88 17.90 -0.81 -0.21
C THR A 88 17.02 0.41 0.03
N LEU A 89 17.10 0.93 1.25
CA LEU A 89 16.45 2.20 1.58
C LEU A 89 17.28 3.36 1.00
N ALA A 90 16.60 4.26 0.31
CA ALA A 90 17.15 5.53 -0.15
C ALA A 90 16.39 6.67 0.58
N PRO A 91 16.87 7.09 1.76
CA PRO A 91 16.27 8.22 2.46
C PRO A 91 16.57 9.53 1.72
N ALA A 92 15.63 10.48 1.80
CA ALA A 92 15.89 11.83 1.31
C ALA A 92 17.19 12.36 1.93
N GLN A 93 18.11 12.78 1.09
CA GLN A 93 19.40 13.29 1.51
C GLN A 93 19.45 14.81 1.28
N MET A 94 19.96 15.53 2.25
CA MET A 94 20.20 16.99 2.13
C MET A 94 21.47 17.23 1.28
N TYR A 95 21.53 16.61 0.11
CA TYR A 95 22.73 16.60 -0.74
C TYR A 95 23.07 17.98 -1.35
N ARG A 96 22.09 18.89 -1.39
CA ARG A 96 22.23 20.24 -1.95
C ARG A 96 21.88 21.32 -0.93
N TYR A 97 22.19 21.07 0.35
CA TYR A 97 21.91 22.00 1.45
C TYR A 97 22.43 23.42 1.18
N ASP A 98 23.63 23.50 0.60
CA ASP A 98 24.30 24.78 0.32
C ASP A 98 23.66 25.59 -0.84
N GLU A 99 22.90 24.88 -1.73
CA GLU A 99 22.26 25.51 -2.90
C GLU A 99 20.76 25.78 -2.72
N LEU A 100 20.04 24.92 -1.97
CA LEU A 100 18.57 24.90 -1.94
C LEU A 100 17.97 24.99 -0.54
N GLY A 101 18.77 24.99 0.54
CA GLY A 101 18.29 24.95 1.93
C GLY A 101 17.70 23.58 2.32
N GLU A 102 16.95 23.52 3.42
CA GLU A 102 16.28 22.29 3.89
C GLU A 102 15.20 21.83 2.92
N GLN A 103 15.55 21.02 1.91
CA GLN A 103 14.55 20.50 0.98
C GLN A 103 14.42 18.98 1.07
N TRP A 104 13.27 18.56 1.56
CA TRP A 104 12.72 17.25 1.38
C TRP A 104 12.31 17.06 -0.10
N TYR A 105 11.96 15.81 -0.51
CA TYR A 105 11.38 15.62 -1.84
C TYR A 105 10.16 16.53 -2.03
N ARG A 106 10.19 17.37 -3.05
CA ARG A 106 9.11 18.32 -3.37
C ARG A 106 7.88 17.61 -3.96
N GLY A 107 8.13 16.52 -4.71
CA GLY A 107 7.11 15.70 -5.33
C GLY A 107 7.60 14.29 -5.62
N THR A 108 6.75 13.48 -6.25
CA THR A 108 7.06 12.08 -6.60
C THR A 108 8.16 11.98 -7.65
N ALA A 109 8.20 12.89 -8.61
CA ALA A 109 9.24 12.97 -9.64
C ALA A 109 10.56 13.47 -9.06
N ASP A 110 10.54 14.48 -8.18
CA ASP A 110 11.73 14.96 -7.49
C ASP A 110 12.39 13.87 -6.65
N ALA A 111 11.60 12.99 -6.03
CA ALA A 111 12.14 11.84 -5.30
C ALA A 111 12.99 10.92 -6.19
N ILE A 112 12.58 10.70 -7.43
CA ILE A 112 13.36 9.92 -8.40
C ILE A 112 14.53 10.75 -8.93
N TYR A 113 14.32 12.02 -9.24
CA TYR A 113 15.36 12.91 -9.76
C TYR A 113 16.58 13.00 -8.84
N GLN A 114 16.37 13.20 -7.55
CA GLN A 114 17.46 13.23 -6.57
C GLN A 114 18.22 11.91 -6.47
N ASN A 115 17.63 10.80 -6.91
CA ASN A 115 18.19 9.46 -6.88
C ASN A 115 18.54 8.88 -8.28
N VAL A 116 18.61 9.72 -9.32
CA VAL A 116 18.96 9.30 -10.69
C VAL A 116 20.33 8.60 -10.75
N HIS A 117 21.28 8.98 -9.91
CA HIS A 117 22.58 8.32 -9.80
C HIS A 117 22.47 6.83 -9.47
N LEU A 118 21.46 6.40 -8.72
CA LEU A 118 21.20 5.00 -8.42
C LEU A 118 20.77 4.22 -9.68
N ILE A 119 20.01 4.87 -10.56
CA ILE A 119 19.59 4.28 -11.84
C ILE A 119 20.80 4.08 -12.73
N HIS A 120 21.65 5.09 -12.87
CA HIS A 120 22.88 5.01 -13.66
C HIS A 120 23.85 3.95 -13.15
N ASN A 121 24.08 3.89 -11.83
CA ASN A 121 25.00 2.92 -11.22
C ASN A 121 24.53 1.47 -11.41
N ASN A 122 23.24 1.25 -11.56
CA ASN A 122 22.68 -0.09 -11.82
C ASN A 122 22.59 -0.45 -13.29
N HIS A 123 22.90 0.48 -14.21
CA HIS A 123 22.79 0.25 -15.66
C HIS A 123 21.43 -0.34 -16.07
N ALA A 124 20.35 0.19 -15.51
CA ALA A 124 19.00 -0.26 -15.81
C ALA A 124 18.55 0.21 -17.19
N ASP A 125 17.93 -0.67 -17.96
CA ASP A 125 17.29 -0.35 -19.24
C ASP A 125 15.89 0.26 -19.01
N LEU A 126 15.19 -0.28 -18.01
CA LEU A 126 13.84 0.13 -17.60
C LEU A 126 13.80 0.44 -16.10
N VAL A 127 12.97 1.39 -15.72
CA VAL A 127 12.71 1.72 -14.32
C VAL A 127 11.23 1.50 -14.01
N ALA A 128 10.94 0.61 -13.07
CA ALA A 128 9.60 0.36 -12.55
C ALA A 128 9.39 1.19 -11.27
N ILE A 129 8.60 2.26 -11.36
CA ILE A 129 8.29 3.17 -10.26
C ILE A 129 6.93 2.84 -9.70
N PHE A 130 6.87 2.42 -8.44
CA PHE A 130 5.64 1.94 -7.81
C PHE A 130 5.38 2.61 -6.47
N SER A 131 4.11 2.91 -6.20
CA SER A 131 3.70 3.40 -4.89
C SER A 131 3.73 2.28 -3.85
N GLY A 132 4.34 2.56 -2.70
CA GLY A 132 4.47 1.61 -1.57
C GLY A 132 3.32 1.65 -0.59
N ASP A 133 2.20 2.27 -0.93
CA ASP A 133 1.11 2.57 0.00
C ASP A 133 -0.28 2.07 -0.45
N HIS A 134 -0.32 1.16 -1.44
CA HIS A 134 -1.52 0.52 -1.93
C HIS A 134 -1.55 -0.99 -1.65
N VAL A 135 -2.76 -1.56 -1.59
CA VAL A 135 -2.99 -3.01 -1.40
C VAL A 135 -3.55 -3.61 -2.69
N TYR A 136 -2.75 -4.45 -3.35
CA TYR A 136 -3.10 -5.11 -4.62
C TYR A 136 -2.10 -6.21 -4.95
N LYS A 137 -2.44 -7.08 -5.88
CA LYS A 137 -1.52 -8.02 -6.55
C LYS A 137 -1.33 -7.60 -8.00
N MET A 138 -0.11 -7.66 -8.49
CA MET A 138 0.20 -7.34 -9.89
C MET A 138 1.42 -8.11 -10.36
N ASP A 139 1.28 -8.83 -11.46
CA ASP A 139 2.42 -9.36 -12.20
C ASP A 139 2.94 -8.29 -13.17
N ILE A 140 3.99 -7.59 -12.73
CA ILE A 140 4.57 -6.45 -13.44
C ILE A 140 5.18 -6.87 -14.80
N ARG A 141 5.50 -8.15 -14.98
CA ARG A 141 6.07 -8.67 -16.23
C ARG A 141 5.17 -8.42 -17.44
N HIS A 142 3.83 -8.48 -17.24
CA HIS A 142 2.88 -8.20 -18.32
C HIS A 142 2.89 -6.73 -18.73
N MET A 143 2.99 -5.82 -17.77
CA MET A 143 3.12 -4.39 -18.05
C MET A 143 4.43 -4.06 -18.75
N ILE A 144 5.55 -4.69 -18.32
CA ILE A 144 6.86 -4.56 -18.97
C ILE A 144 6.83 -5.11 -20.40
N ALA A 145 6.18 -6.26 -20.61
CA ALA A 145 6.04 -6.85 -21.95
C ALA A 145 5.27 -5.90 -22.89
N GLN A 146 4.11 -5.36 -22.45
CA GLN A 146 3.38 -4.35 -23.23
C GLN A 146 4.23 -3.11 -23.52
N HIS A 147 4.96 -2.61 -22.53
CA HIS A 147 5.87 -1.46 -22.69
C HIS A 147 6.88 -1.70 -23.81
N GLN A 148 7.54 -2.86 -23.82
CA GLN A 148 8.55 -3.22 -24.79
C GLN A 148 7.96 -3.51 -26.18
N GLU A 149 6.86 -4.27 -26.26
CA GLU A 149 6.19 -4.62 -27.50
C GLU A 149 5.61 -3.42 -28.23
N SER A 150 5.08 -2.47 -27.47
CA SER A 150 4.52 -1.24 -28.02
C SER A 150 5.61 -0.22 -28.40
N GLY A 151 6.83 -0.37 -27.89
CA GLY A 151 7.88 0.66 -27.98
C GLY A 151 7.52 1.93 -27.25
N ALA A 152 6.81 1.83 -26.12
CA ALA A 152 6.45 2.98 -25.30
C ALA A 152 7.69 3.55 -24.58
N ASP A 153 7.69 4.86 -24.37
CA ASP A 153 8.66 5.53 -23.51
C ASP A 153 8.21 5.50 -22.05
N VAL A 154 6.88 5.58 -21.87
CA VAL A 154 6.21 5.55 -20.56
C VAL A 154 4.99 4.64 -20.63
N THR A 155 4.83 3.76 -19.66
CA THR A 155 3.57 3.00 -19.46
C THR A 155 3.05 3.27 -18.05
N VAL A 156 1.76 3.59 -17.93
CA VAL A 156 1.09 3.90 -16.67
C VAL A 156 0.10 2.80 -16.35
N ALA A 157 0.22 2.16 -15.19
CA ALA A 157 -0.80 1.22 -14.73
C ALA A 157 -2.08 1.98 -14.35
N ALA A 158 -3.22 1.50 -14.82
CA ALA A 158 -4.49 2.15 -14.64
C ALA A 158 -5.60 1.16 -14.30
N TYR A 159 -6.49 1.57 -13.42
CA TYR A 159 -7.59 0.77 -12.90
C TYR A 159 -8.93 1.28 -13.44
N PRO A 160 -9.70 0.43 -14.17
CA PRO A 160 -11.06 0.78 -14.58
C PRO A 160 -11.97 0.90 -13.35
N THR A 161 -12.51 2.08 -13.10
CA THR A 161 -13.40 2.35 -11.96
C THR A 161 -14.67 3.06 -12.43
N PRO A 162 -15.83 2.87 -11.74
CA PRO A 162 -17.02 3.68 -12.01
C PRO A 162 -16.70 5.17 -11.99
N ARG A 163 -17.21 5.94 -12.94
CA ARG A 163 -16.90 7.37 -13.09
C ARG A 163 -17.13 8.18 -11.81
N GLU A 164 -18.19 7.87 -11.08
CA GLU A 164 -18.52 8.49 -9.80
C GLU A 164 -17.42 8.33 -8.74
N ASN A 165 -16.69 7.23 -8.80
CA ASN A 165 -15.58 6.93 -7.86
C ASN A 165 -14.23 7.49 -8.36
N ALA A 166 -14.12 7.81 -9.64
CA ALA A 166 -12.88 8.28 -10.27
C ALA A 166 -12.50 9.71 -9.87
N THR A 167 -13.43 10.50 -9.34
CA THR A 167 -13.23 11.90 -8.92
C THR A 167 -12.16 12.09 -7.85
N SER A 168 -11.77 11.02 -7.18
CA SER A 168 -10.71 11.04 -6.12
C SER A 168 -9.32 10.74 -6.66
N PHE A 169 -9.17 10.40 -7.95
CA PHE A 169 -7.94 9.93 -8.58
C PHE A 169 -7.53 10.80 -9.77
N GLY A 170 -6.28 10.69 -10.18
CA GLY A 170 -5.87 11.10 -11.50
C GLY A 170 -6.51 10.18 -12.55
N VAL A 171 -7.11 10.75 -13.58
CA VAL A 171 -7.83 10.02 -14.63
C VAL A 171 -7.06 10.14 -15.94
N LEU A 172 -6.87 9.00 -16.61
CA LEU A 172 -6.24 8.91 -17.92
C LEU A 172 -7.31 8.88 -19.00
N GLN A 173 -7.23 9.81 -19.95
CA GLN A 173 -7.95 9.69 -21.21
C GLN A 173 -7.08 8.92 -22.19
N VAL A 174 -7.67 7.94 -22.86
CA VAL A 174 -6.95 7.06 -23.80
C VAL A 174 -7.67 6.99 -25.14
N ASP A 175 -6.92 6.72 -26.20
CA ASP A 175 -7.47 6.31 -27.48
C ASP A 175 -7.83 4.80 -27.49
N ARG A 176 -8.23 4.26 -28.65
CA ARG A 176 -8.61 2.85 -28.81
C ARG A 176 -7.43 1.88 -28.62
N ASP A 177 -6.21 2.35 -28.79
CA ASP A 177 -4.99 1.57 -28.68
C ASP A 177 -4.31 1.77 -27.30
N PHE A 178 -5.04 2.38 -26.36
CA PHE A 178 -4.55 2.70 -25.02
C PHE A 178 -3.37 3.68 -24.97
N ASN A 179 -3.13 4.47 -26.04
CA ASN A 179 -2.24 5.62 -25.91
C ASN A 179 -2.91 6.69 -25.05
N ILE A 180 -2.20 7.24 -24.07
CA ILE A 180 -2.72 8.30 -23.21
C ILE A 180 -2.70 9.60 -23.99
N THR A 181 -3.88 10.25 -24.08
CA THR A 181 -4.07 11.52 -24.78
C THR A 181 -4.21 12.72 -23.84
N GLU A 182 -4.62 12.47 -22.59
CA GLU A 182 -4.78 13.49 -21.57
C GLU A 182 -4.67 12.89 -20.17
N PHE A 183 -4.17 13.66 -19.21
CA PHE A 183 -4.20 13.36 -17.78
C PHE A 183 -5.03 14.43 -17.05
N GLN A 184 -6.01 14.00 -16.26
CA GLN A 184 -6.88 14.89 -15.49
C GLN A 184 -6.75 14.54 -13.99
N GLU A 185 -6.28 15.46 -13.19
CA GLU A 185 -6.19 15.23 -11.74
C GLU A 185 -7.51 15.54 -11.05
N LYS A 186 -8.11 14.54 -10.44
CA LYS A 186 -9.37 14.60 -9.67
C LYS A 186 -10.47 15.41 -10.36
N PRO A 187 -10.81 15.07 -11.60
CA PRO A 187 -11.81 15.81 -12.35
C PRO A 187 -13.21 15.64 -11.72
N GLU A 188 -14.00 16.70 -11.71
CA GLU A 188 -15.40 16.61 -11.28
C GLU A 188 -16.25 15.72 -12.21
N ASN A 189 -15.89 15.69 -13.48
CA ASN A 189 -16.57 14.88 -14.50
C ASN A 189 -15.54 14.05 -15.30
N PRO A 190 -15.12 12.89 -14.78
CA PRO A 190 -14.09 12.06 -15.41
C PRO A 190 -14.51 11.59 -16.82
N ASN A 191 -13.59 11.65 -17.78
CA ASN A 191 -13.82 11.13 -19.12
C ASN A 191 -13.97 9.60 -19.10
N PRO A 192 -14.90 9.03 -19.91
CA PRO A 192 -15.11 7.59 -19.97
C PRO A 192 -13.99 6.89 -20.75
N ILE A 193 -13.82 5.60 -20.49
CA ILE A 193 -12.99 4.71 -21.30
C ILE A 193 -13.71 4.48 -22.65
N PRO A 194 -13.00 4.55 -23.79
CA PRO A 194 -13.60 4.24 -25.10
C PRO A 194 -14.32 2.89 -25.12
N GLY A 195 -15.62 2.90 -25.38
CA GLY A 195 -16.47 1.70 -25.37
C GLY A 195 -16.96 1.23 -23.99
N ARG A 196 -16.64 1.96 -22.91
CA ARG A 196 -17.12 1.70 -21.54
C ARG A 196 -17.59 2.98 -20.87
N GLU A 197 -18.71 3.53 -21.33
CA GLU A 197 -19.21 4.87 -20.94
C GLU A 197 -19.44 5.09 -19.44
N THR A 198 -19.61 4.01 -18.66
CA THR A 198 -19.85 4.06 -17.21
C THR A 198 -18.58 4.06 -16.40
N HIS A 199 -17.42 3.81 -17.01
CA HIS A 199 -16.13 3.68 -16.32
C HIS A 199 -15.13 4.71 -16.83
N ALA A 200 -14.26 5.17 -15.92
CA ALA A 200 -13.06 5.94 -16.20
C ALA A 200 -11.81 5.14 -15.84
N LEU A 201 -10.68 5.52 -16.40
CA LEU A 201 -9.41 4.86 -16.18
C LEU A 201 -8.59 5.63 -15.14
N ALA A 202 -8.64 5.18 -13.87
CA ALA A 202 -7.91 5.82 -12.78
C ALA A 202 -6.44 5.41 -12.79
N SER A 203 -5.54 6.38 -12.72
CA SER A 203 -4.10 6.12 -12.55
C SER A 203 -3.82 5.46 -11.21
N MET A 204 -3.04 4.39 -11.22
CA MET A 204 -2.60 3.72 -10.00
C MET A 204 -1.33 4.34 -9.40
N GLY A 205 -0.74 5.34 -10.05
CA GLY A 205 0.54 5.91 -9.63
C GLY A 205 1.72 4.94 -9.75
N ASN A 206 1.60 3.97 -10.66
CA ASN A 206 2.60 2.95 -10.95
C ASN A 206 3.04 3.07 -12.41
N TYR A 207 4.33 3.15 -12.64
CA TYR A 207 4.90 3.47 -13.94
C TYR A 207 6.01 2.52 -14.34
N VAL A 208 6.14 2.27 -15.63
CA VAL A 208 7.35 1.71 -16.26
C VAL A 208 7.87 2.74 -17.26
N PHE A 209 9.11 3.12 -17.11
CA PHE A 209 9.81 4.06 -17.99
C PHE A 209 10.98 3.41 -18.69
N SER A 210 11.22 3.75 -19.95
CA SER A 210 12.54 3.64 -20.54
C SER A 210 13.49 4.57 -19.80
N THR A 211 14.66 4.07 -19.36
CA THR A 211 15.60 4.86 -18.52
C THR A 211 15.98 6.19 -19.17
N LYS A 212 16.20 6.19 -20.49
CA LYS A 212 16.54 7.40 -21.23
C LYS A 212 15.43 8.46 -21.12
N ALA A 213 14.18 8.09 -21.43
CA ALA A 213 13.03 9.00 -21.36
C ALA A 213 12.83 9.52 -19.94
N LEU A 214 12.95 8.65 -18.94
CA LEU A 214 12.82 9.05 -17.54
C LEU A 214 13.82 10.15 -17.15
N VAL A 215 15.11 9.92 -17.44
CA VAL A 215 16.16 10.87 -17.07
C VAL A 215 15.98 12.20 -17.79
N GLU A 216 15.67 12.19 -19.08
CA GLU A 216 15.45 13.40 -19.87
C GLU A 216 14.27 14.23 -19.32
N LEU A 217 13.14 13.58 -19.04
CA LEU A 217 11.95 14.24 -18.49
C LEU A 217 12.20 14.80 -17.09
N LEU A 218 12.87 14.05 -16.22
CA LEU A 218 13.17 14.48 -14.85
C LEU A 218 14.12 15.70 -14.82
N VAL A 219 15.13 15.74 -15.70
CA VAL A 219 16.04 16.88 -15.82
C VAL A 219 15.30 18.13 -16.26
N LYS A 220 14.36 18.00 -17.21
CA LYS A 220 13.55 19.13 -17.68
C LYS A 220 12.58 19.61 -16.60
N ASP A 221 11.86 18.71 -15.94
CA ASP A 221 10.94 19.07 -14.85
C ASP A 221 11.66 19.76 -13.69
N ALA A 222 12.85 19.26 -13.33
CA ALA A 222 13.65 19.86 -12.25
C ALA A 222 14.10 21.31 -12.52
N ALA A 223 14.15 21.73 -13.79
CA ALA A 223 14.49 23.09 -14.20
C ALA A 223 13.30 24.09 -14.14
N ILE A 224 12.08 23.58 -13.93
CA ILE A 224 10.86 24.40 -13.87
C ILE A 224 10.58 24.76 -12.41
N GLU A 225 10.75 26.02 -12.03
CA GLU A 225 10.57 26.49 -10.64
C GLU A 225 9.14 26.32 -10.13
N GLU A 226 8.14 26.54 -10.98
CA GLU A 226 6.72 26.43 -10.65
C GLU A 226 6.20 24.99 -10.63
N SER A 227 7.02 24.01 -11.02
CA SER A 227 6.62 22.61 -11.01
C SER A 227 6.43 22.09 -9.58
N SER A 228 5.39 21.32 -9.35
CA SER A 228 5.22 20.53 -8.13
C SER A 228 6.05 19.25 -8.14
N HIS A 229 6.75 18.98 -9.23
CA HIS A 229 7.58 17.80 -9.47
C HIS A 229 6.84 16.49 -9.19
N ASP A 230 5.63 16.39 -9.69
CA ASP A 230 4.78 15.21 -9.59
C ASP A 230 4.67 14.52 -10.95
N PHE A 231 4.68 13.17 -10.94
CA PHE A 231 4.58 12.41 -12.18
C PHE A 231 3.28 12.68 -12.92
N GLY A 232 2.15 12.67 -12.24
CA GLY A 232 0.84 12.88 -12.85
C GLY A 232 0.65 14.32 -13.33
N TYR A 233 0.96 15.30 -12.47
CA TYR A 233 0.73 16.71 -12.74
C TYR A 233 1.70 17.34 -13.75
N ASN A 234 2.96 16.92 -13.70
CA ASN A 234 4.02 17.62 -14.43
C ASN A 234 4.67 16.73 -15.49
N VAL A 235 5.16 15.54 -15.10
CA VAL A 235 6.00 14.73 -15.98
C VAL A 235 5.20 14.06 -17.10
N LEU A 236 4.00 13.50 -16.81
CA LEU A 236 3.18 12.88 -17.85
C LEU A 236 2.64 13.87 -18.88
N PRO A 237 2.06 15.04 -18.51
CA PRO A 237 1.69 16.05 -19.49
C PRO A 237 2.87 16.51 -20.36
N MET A 238 4.02 16.79 -19.74
CA MET A 238 5.24 17.16 -20.47
C MET A 238 5.67 16.08 -21.46
N ALA A 239 5.64 14.80 -21.05
CA ALA A 239 5.98 13.69 -21.93
C ALA A 239 5.09 13.64 -23.17
N MET A 240 3.78 13.84 -23.01
CA MET A 240 2.83 13.89 -24.13
C MET A 240 3.08 15.09 -25.05
N GLU A 241 3.30 16.27 -24.48
CA GLU A 241 3.56 17.51 -25.25
C GLU A 241 4.86 17.41 -26.06
N GLU A 242 5.87 16.73 -25.55
CA GLU A 242 7.13 16.52 -26.24
C GLU A 242 7.13 15.34 -27.24
N GLY A 243 6.00 14.65 -27.36
CA GLY A 243 5.81 13.57 -28.32
C GLY A 243 6.39 12.21 -27.91
N TYR A 244 6.67 12.02 -26.60
CA TYR A 244 6.97 10.68 -26.08
C TYR A 244 5.74 9.78 -26.19
N LYS A 245 5.96 8.49 -26.42
CA LYS A 245 4.89 7.51 -26.46
C LYS A 245 4.49 7.11 -25.06
N VAL A 246 3.34 7.61 -24.58
CA VAL A 246 2.79 7.34 -23.26
C VAL A 246 1.58 6.43 -23.39
N MET A 247 1.60 5.26 -22.72
CA MET A 247 0.54 4.26 -22.82
C MET A 247 -0.06 3.91 -21.46
N ALA A 248 -1.34 3.54 -21.44
CA ALA A 248 -1.98 2.96 -20.29
C ALA A 248 -1.91 1.43 -20.33
N TYR A 249 -1.67 0.82 -19.17
CA TYR A 249 -1.81 -0.61 -18.94
C TYR A 249 -3.10 -0.86 -18.16
N ASP A 250 -4.06 -1.59 -18.74
CA ASP A 250 -5.30 -1.95 -18.05
C ASP A 250 -5.03 -3.01 -16.98
N PHE A 251 -5.00 -2.60 -15.72
CA PHE A 251 -4.77 -3.47 -14.59
C PHE A 251 -5.78 -4.62 -14.47
N ALA A 252 -7.03 -4.43 -14.90
CA ALA A 252 -8.04 -5.49 -14.84
C ALA A 252 -7.69 -6.69 -15.74
N THR A 253 -6.84 -6.49 -16.75
CA THR A 253 -6.35 -7.56 -17.62
C THR A 253 -5.11 -8.28 -17.08
N ASN A 254 -4.55 -7.84 -15.95
CA ASN A 254 -3.33 -8.40 -15.38
C ASN A 254 -3.59 -9.80 -14.76
N PRO A 255 -3.07 -10.89 -15.34
CA PRO A 255 -3.26 -12.22 -14.78
C PRO A 255 -2.37 -12.43 -13.55
N ILE A 256 -2.93 -13.00 -12.51
CA ILE A 256 -2.19 -13.41 -11.32
C ILE A 256 -2.16 -14.94 -11.27
N PRO A 257 -0.99 -15.60 -11.20
CA PRO A 257 -0.91 -17.04 -11.02
C PRO A 257 -1.77 -17.52 -9.85
N GLY A 258 -2.54 -18.60 -10.04
CA GLY A 258 -3.44 -19.14 -9.03
C GLY A 258 -4.70 -18.31 -8.73
N GLN A 259 -4.99 -17.28 -9.54
CA GLN A 259 -6.24 -16.50 -9.46
C GLN A 259 -7.04 -16.68 -10.74
N GLU A 260 -8.32 -16.99 -10.60
CA GLU A 260 -9.24 -17.07 -11.73
C GLU A 260 -9.95 -15.72 -11.96
N GLY A 261 -10.17 -15.38 -13.23
CA GLY A 261 -10.88 -14.17 -13.64
C GLY A 261 -10.04 -12.90 -13.64
N PRO A 262 -10.69 -11.73 -13.86
CA PRO A 262 -10.00 -10.45 -13.94
C PRO A 262 -9.43 -10.04 -12.58
N ASN A 263 -8.33 -9.28 -12.60
CA ASN A 263 -7.74 -8.72 -11.40
C ASN A 263 -8.42 -7.39 -11.07
N THR A 264 -9.38 -7.43 -10.17
CA THR A 264 -10.23 -6.26 -9.84
C THR A 264 -9.93 -5.63 -8.49
N TYR A 265 -9.00 -6.20 -7.71
CA TYR A 265 -8.72 -5.70 -6.37
C TYR A 265 -7.53 -4.74 -6.33
N TRP A 266 -7.85 -3.48 -6.18
CA TRP A 266 -6.90 -2.41 -5.87
C TRP A 266 -7.51 -1.45 -4.85
N ARG A 267 -6.78 -1.15 -3.74
CA ARG A 267 -7.22 -0.28 -2.65
C ARG A 267 -6.13 0.72 -2.28
N ASP A 268 -6.43 2.01 -2.37
CA ASP A 268 -5.54 3.09 -1.90
C ASP A 268 -5.41 3.12 -0.36
N VAL A 269 -6.26 2.55 0.42
CA VAL A 269 -6.24 2.57 1.90
C VAL A 269 -5.76 3.91 2.51
N GLY A 270 -6.17 5.03 1.90
CA GLY A 270 -5.71 6.38 2.24
C GLY A 270 -6.49 7.06 3.36
N THR A 271 -7.64 6.51 3.75
CA THR A 271 -8.48 7.00 4.85
C THR A 271 -8.72 5.91 5.88
N ILE A 272 -9.17 6.27 7.08
CA ILE A 272 -9.50 5.28 8.13
C ILE A 272 -10.56 4.30 7.64
N ASP A 273 -11.60 4.78 6.97
CA ASP A 273 -12.68 3.93 6.47
C ASP A 273 -12.17 2.98 5.38
N SER A 274 -11.44 3.46 4.38
CA SER A 274 -10.90 2.60 3.31
C SER A 274 -9.88 1.58 3.84
N TYR A 275 -9.09 1.95 4.85
CA TYR A 275 -8.18 1.03 5.52
C TYR A 275 -8.95 -0.06 6.30
N TRP A 276 -9.98 0.34 7.05
CA TRP A 276 -10.82 -0.60 7.80
C TRP A 276 -11.56 -1.55 6.84
N GLU A 277 -12.19 -1.04 5.80
CA GLU A 277 -12.88 -1.83 4.78
C GLU A 277 -11.94 -2.86 4.13
N ALA A 278 -10.75 -2.44 3.68
CA ALA A 278 -9.78 -3.33 3.08
C ALA A 278 -9.33 -4.47 4.02
N ASN A 279 -9.29 -4.23 5.34
CA ASN A 279 -9.07 -5.30 6.31
C ASN A 279 -10.31 -6.19 6.48
N MET A 280 -11.52 -5.63 6.40
CA MET A 280 -12.77 -6.40 6.49
C MET A 280 -13.02 -7.24 5.22
N ASP A 281 -12.53 -6.82 4.06
CA ASP A 281 -12.55 -7.64 2.83
C ASP A 281 -11.84 -8.98 3.05
N LEU A 282 -10.74 -8.99 3.81
CA LEU A 282 -9.95 -10.21 4.07
C LEU A 282 -10.66 -11.25 4.93
N VAL A 283 -11.64 -10.84 5.74
CA VAL A 283 -12.39 -11.72 6.65
C VAL A 283 -13.72 -12.20 6.06
N ALA A 284 -14.01 -11.84 4.82
CA ALA A 284 -15.13 -12.38 4.07
C ALA A 284 -14.98 -13.90 3.87
N VAL A 285 -16.09 -14.63 3.74
CA VAL A 285 -16.07 -16.09 3.50
C VAL A 285 -15.33 -16.43 2.19
N LYS A 286 -15.52 -15.59 1.16
CA LYS A 286 -14.77 -15.65 -0.09
C LYS A 286 -14.18 -14.27 -0.36
N PRO A 287 -12.95 -13.99 0.13
CA PRO A 287 -12.33 -12.70 -0.04
C PRO A 287 -11.95 -12.47 -1.52
N GLU A 288 -12.20 -11.28 -2.03
CA GLU A 288 -11.75 -10.87 -3.36
C GLU A 288 -10.21 -10.81 -3.43
N PHE A 289 -9.58 -10.39 -2.33
CA PHE A 289 -8.13 -10.38 -2.16
C PHE A 289 -7.69 -11.62 -1.36
N ASP A 290 -7.36 -12.70 -2.06
CA ASP A 290 -6.94 -13.95 -1.44
C ASP A 290 -5.48 -13.90 -0.99
N ILE A 291 -5.23 -13.83 0.32
CA ILE A 291 -3.88 -13.89 0.91
C ILE A 291 -3.31 -15.32 1.00
N TYR A 292 -4.11 -16.34 0.69
CA TYR A 292 -3.72 -17.76 0.72
C TYR A 292 -3.32 -18.30 -0.65
N ASN A 293 -3.19 -17.46 -1.66
CA ASN A 293 -2.67 -17.85 -2.96
C ASN A 293 -1.17 -18.18 -2.89
N TYR A 294 -0.83 -19.46 -2.89
CA TYR A 294 0.55 -19.94 -2.81
C TYR A 294 1.33 -19.82 -4.14
N GLU A 295 0.65 -19.65 -5.26
CA GLU A 295 1.31 -19.41 -6.56
C GLU A 295 1.75 -17.94 -6.71
N TRP A 296 1.13 -17.04 -5.93
CA TRP A 296 1.53 -15.64 -5.79
C TRP A 296 1.73 -15.28 -4.31
N PRO A 297 2.79 -15.82 -3.68
CA PRO A 297 2.94 -15.76 -2.23
C PRO A 297 3.22 -14.34 -1.72
N LEU A 298 2.59 -13.99 -0.60
CA LEU A 298 2.82 -12.75 0.10
C LEU A 298 3.80 -12.98 1.27
N ARG A 299 5.01 -12.47 1.12
CA ARG A 299 6.08 -12.51 2.13
C ARG A 299 5.98 -11.30 3.05
N THR A 300 6.38 -11.46 4.28
CA THR A 300 6.49 -10.39 5.28
C THR A 300 7.46 -10.81 6.38
N SER A 301 7.47 -10.08 7.49
CA SER A 301 8.28 -10.40 8.65
C SER A 301 8.04 -11.82 9.17
N ALA A 302 9.10 -12.62 9.23
CA ALA A 302 9.09 -13.93 9.88
C ALA A 302 9.30 -13.80 11.41
N GLU A 303 8.44 -13.00 12.07
CA GLU A 303 8.50 -12.93 13.53
C GLU A 303 8.08 -14.27 14.15
N PHE A 304 8.92 -14.79 15.02
CA PHE A 304 8.62 -16.00 15.78
C PHE A 304 7.54 -15.69 16.81
N SER A 305 6.39 -16.32 16.66
CA SER A 305 5.30 -16.28 17.61
C SER A 305 4.78 -17.69 17.82
N PRO A 306 4.39 -18.08 19.04
CA PRO A 306 3.72 -19.37 19.24
C PRO A 306 2.40 -19.41 18.47
N PRO A 307 1.81 -20.59 18.23
CA PRO A 307 0.49 -20.70 17.63
C PRO A 307 -0.57 -19.89 18.40
N ALA A 308 -1.64 -19.50 17.71
CA ALA A 308 -2.82 -18.93 18.35
C ALA A 308 -3.48 -19.97 19.26
N LYS A 309 -3.98 -19.52 20.42
CA LYS A 309 -4.59 -20.41 21.45
C LYS A 309 -5.98 -19.92 21.81
N PHE A 310 -6.92 -20.85 21.77
CA PHE A 310 -8.30 -20.67 22.21
C PHE A 310 -8.53 -21.51 23.45
N VAL A 311 -9.04 -20.92 24.53
CA VAL A 311 -9.21 -21.61 25.80
C VAL A 311 -10.57 -21.33 26.41
N HIS A 312 -10.99 -22.24 27.29
CA HIS A 312 -12.29 -22.40 27.92
C HIS A 312 -13.38 -22.90 26.97
N GLU A 313 -14.17 -23.82 27.47
CA GLU A 313 -15.30 -24.46 26.77
C GLU A 313 -16.54 -24.56 27.68
N GLU A 314 -16.54 -23.77 28.75
CA GLU A 314 -17.66 -23.72 29.69
C GLU A 314 -18.83 -22.96 29.09
N GLU A 315 -20.04 -23.24 29.55
CA GLU A 315 -21.24 -22.49 29.16
C GLU A 315 -21.08 -21.01 29.54
N GLY A 316 -21.32 -20.12 28.56
CA GLY A 316 -21.12 -18.68 28.75
C GLY A 316 -19.66 -18.21 28.75
N ARG A 317 -18.68 -19.11 28.77
CA ARG A 317 -17.25 -18.78 28.76
C ARG A 317 -16.50 -19.66 27.76
N ARG A 318 -16.53 -19.28 26.49
CA ARG A 318 -15.89 -20.04 25.42
C ARG A 318 -14.98 -19.15 24.58
N GLY A 319 -13.70 -19.56 24.40
CA GLY A 319 -12.78 -18.90 23.50
C GLY A 319 -13.03 -19.29 22.05
N GLN A 320 -13.53 -18.36 21.22
CA GLN A 320 -13.94 -18.66 19.85
C GLN A 320 -13.72 -17.48 18.89
N ALA A 321 -13.48 -17.80 17.61
CA ALA A 321 -13.37 -16.82 16.54
C ALA A 321 -14.13 -17.29 15.30
N PHE A 322 -14.86 -16.38 14.65
CA PHE A 322 -15.66 -16.65 13.46
C PHE A 322 -15.33 -15.63 12.37
N ASN A 323 -15.13 -16.09 11.14
CA ASN A 323 -14.83 -15.25 9.99
C ASN A 323 -13.74 -14.18 10.33
N SER A 324 -12.63 -14.63 10.90
CA SER A 324 -11.61 -13.74 11.46
C SER A 324 -10.21 -14.21 11.11
N LEU A 325 -9.28 -13.28 10.91
CA LEU A 325 -7.87 -13.58 10.80
C LEU A 325 -7.22 -13.49 12.19
N VAL A 326 -6.56 -14.55 12.63
CA VAL A 326 -5.91 -14.63 13.95
C VAL A 326 -4.44 -15.02 13.77
N ALA A 327 -3.53 -14.08 14.04
CA ALA A 327 -2.09 -14.32 13.89
C ALA A 327 -1.50 -15.12 15.07
N GLY A 328 -0.23 -15.51 14.93
CA GLY A 328 0.51 -16.22 15.98
C GLY A 328 0.63 -15.41 17.28
N GLY A 329 0.68 -16.13 18.41
CA GLY A 329 0.79 -15.55 19.74
C GLY A 329 -0.51 -14.91 20.29
N VAL A 330 -1.62 -15.01 19.58
CA VAL A 330 -2.92 -14.55 20.08
C VAL A 330 -3.50 -15.57 21.06
N ILE A 331 -4.05 -15.09 22.17
CA ILE A 331 -4.78 -15.91 23.15
C ILE A 331 -6.20 -15.36 23.28
N ILE A 332 -7.19 -16.15 22.87
CA ILE A 332 -8.61 -15.86 23.08
C ILE A 332 -9.09 -16.68 24.28
N SER A 333 -9.20 -16.00 25.43
CA SER A 333 -9.47 -16.64 26.73
C SER A 333 -10.92 -16.43 27.14
N GLY A 334 -11.83 -17.32 26.70
CA GLY A 334 -13.25 -17.25 27.04
C GLY A 334 -13.96 -16.01 26.47
N ALA A 335 -13.53 -15.53 25.33
CA ALA A 335 -14.05 -14.38 24.62
C ALA A 335 -14.55 -14.78 23.22
N THR A 336 -15.36 -13.93 22.62
CA THR A 336 -15.86 -14.11 21.24
C THR A 336 -15.25 -13.06 20.31
N VAL A 337 -14.67 -13.52 19.21
CA VAL A 337 -14.17 -12.67 18.13
C VAL A 337 -14.96 -12.96 16.85
N ARG A 338 -15.44 -11.92 16.18
CA ARG A 338 -16.24 -12.03 14.96
C ARG A 338 -15.80 -11.03 13.92
N ARG A 339 -15.65 -11.47 12.66
CA ARG A 339 -15.34 -10.63 11.50
C ARG A 339 -14.23 -9.60 11.81
N SER A 340 -13.13 -10.09 12.38
CA SER A 340 -12.08 -9.21 12.91
C SER A 340 -10.68 -9.69 12.50
N VAL A 341 -9.76 -8.76 12.42
CA VAL A 341 -8.36 -9.01 12.12
C VAL A 341 -7.54 -8.81 13.38
N LEU A 342 -6.99 -9.89 13.92
CA LEU A 342 -6.11 -9.88 15.10
C LEU A 342 -4.66 -10.09 14.67
N ALA A 343 -3.81 -9.10 14.93
CA ALA A 343 -2.38 -9.19 14.71
C ALA A 343 -1.69 -10.03 15.81
N ARG A 344 -0.39 -9.92 15.96
CA ARG A 344 0.40 -10.82 16.80
C ARG A 344 0.34 -10.46 18.28
N ARG A 345 0.45 -11.49 19.15
CA ARG A 345 0.60 -11.31 20.61
C ARG A 345 -0.49 -10.46 21.26
N ILE A 346 -1.73 -10.76 20.88
CA ILE A 346 -2.92 -10.14 21.47
C ILE A 346 -3.50 -11.09 22.52
N ARG A 347 -3.99 -10.55 23.60
CA ARG A 347 -4.79 -11.27 24.59
C ARG A 347 -6.19 -10.68 24.67
N VAL A 348 -7.21 -11.53 24.47
CA VAL A 348 -8.63 -11.18 24.67
C VAL A 348 -9.15 -11.98 25.84
N ASN A 349 -9.48 -11.28 26.93
CA ASN A 349 -9.90 -11.93 28.17
C ASN A 349 -11.41 -12.23 28.18
N SER A 350 -11.82 -13.05 29.16
CA SER A 350 -13.15 -13.69 29.22
C SER A 350 -14.30 -12.69 29.20
N TYR A 351 -15.40 -13.17 28.60
CA TYR A 351 -16.67 -12.45 28.48
C TYR A 351 -16.62 -11.20 27.59
N SER A 352 -15.52 -11.03 26.84
CA SER A 352 -15.35 -9.89 25.93
C SER A 352 -15.79 -10.27 24.52
N LEU A 353 -16.27 -9.25 23.79
CA LEU A 353 -16.65 -9.33 22.39
C LEU A 353 -15.77 -8.38 21.56
N VAL A 354 -15.15 -8.92 20.50
CA VAL A 354 -14.47 -8.14 19.45
C VAL A 354 -15.17 -8.41 18.13
N GLU A 355 -15.74 -7.38 17.52
CA GLU A 355 -16.56 -7.51 16.33
C GLU A 355 -16.22 -6.43 15.29
N ASN A 356 -16.12 -6.81 14.00
CA ASN A 356 -15.82 -5.91 12.88
C ASN A 356 -14.60 -4.99 13.16
N SER A 357 -13.53 -5.53 13.75
CA SER A 357 -12.46 -4.70 14.29
C SER A 357 -11.07 -5.18 13.84
N VAL A 358 -10.13 -4.23 13.79
CA VAL A 358 -8.72 -4.47 13.50
C VAL A 358 -7.92 -4.21 14.77
N ILE A 359 -7.33 -5.26 15.34
CA ILE A 359 -6.51 -5.17 16.55
C ILE A 359 -5.05 -5.41 16.17
N MET A 360 -4.20 -4.41 16.35
CA MET A 360 -2.77 -4.50 16.01
C MET A 360 -1.94 -5.16 17.11
N ASP A 361 -0.65 -5.38 16.84
CA ASP A 361 0.25 -6.16 17.70
C ASP A 361 0.29 -5.68 19.15
N ASN A 362 0.45 -6.65 20.08
CA ASN A 362 0.69 -6.44 21.52
C ASN A 362 -0.45 -5.70 22.25
N CYS A 363 -1.70 -5.86 21.81
CA CYS A 363 -2.85 -5.33 22.55
C CYS A 363 -3.32 -6.33 23.62
N GLU A 364 -3.79 -5.78 24.74
CA GLU A 364 -4.46 -6.54 25.78
C GLU A 364 -5.88 -6.00 25.99
N ILE A 365 -6.86 -6.91 25.91
CA ILE A 365 -8.27 -6.59 26.08
C ILE A 365 -8.74 -7.24 27.37
N GLY A 366 -9.18 -6.43 28.32
CA GLY A 366 -9.68 -6.82 29.62
C GLY A 366 -10.90 -7.73 29.54
N ARG A 367 -11.47 -8.08 30.70
CA ARG A 367 -12.72 -8.84 30.80
C ARG A 367 -13.92 -7.94 30.52
N HIS A 368 -15.02 -8.54 30.07
CA HIS A 368 -16.31 -7.86 29.88
C HIS A 368 -16.24 -6.63 28.95
N CYS A 369 -15.23 -6.58 28.07
CA CYS A 369 -15.09 -5.51 27.08
C CYS A 369 -15.95 -5.76 25.85
N VAL A 370 -16.43 -4.67 25.23
CA VAL A 370 -17.12 -4.72 23.93
C VAL A 370 -16.39 -3.78 22.97
N ILE A 371 -15.83 -4.34 21.91
CA ILE A 371 -15.12 -3.58 20.87
C ILE A 371 -15.80 -3.84 19.53
N ARG A 372 -16.35 -2.79 18.91
CA ARG A 372 -17.05 -2.87 17.63
C ARG A 372 -16.59 -1.80 16.67
N ASN A 373 -16.53 -2.14 15.38
CA ASN A 373 -16.19 -1.20 14.31
C ASN A 373 -14.99 -0.32 14.68
N ALA A 374 -13.91 -0.94 15.19
CA ALA A 374 -12.79 -0.20 15.75
C ALA A 374 -11.44 -0.68 15.18
N ILE A 375 -10.48 0.24 15.20
CA ILE A 375 -9.07 -0.02 14.94
C ILE A 375 -8.30 0.32 16.21
N LEU A 376 -7.70 -0.69 16.85
CA LEU A 376 -6.80 -0.49 17.97
C LEU A 376 -5.36 -0.59 17.48
N ASP A 377 -4.60 0.50 17.59
CA ASP A 377 -3.19 0.50 17.19
C ASP A 377 -2.33 -0.29 18.19
N LYS A 378 -1.07 -0.49 17.89
CA LYS A 378 -0.14 -1.35 18.65
C LYS A 378 -0.04 -0.97 20.13
N GLY A 379 -0.06 -2.00 20.98
CA GLY A 379 0.22 -1.86 22.42
C GLY A 379 -0.88 -1.14 23.19
N VAL A 380 -2.11 -1.18 22.71
CA VAL A 380 -3.27 -0.67 23.45
C VAL A 380 -3.65 -1.65 24.55
N THR A 381 -3.84 -1.15 25.77
CA THR A 381 -4.37 -1.91 26.90
C THR A 381 -5.76 -1.40 27.24
N VAL A 382 -6.75 -2.27 27.13
CA VAL A 382 -8.16 -1.98 27.41
C VAL A 382 -8.53 -2.56 28.76
N THR A 383 -8.95 -1.71 29.71
CA THR A 383 -9.36 -2.14 31.05
C THR A 383 -10.70 -2.86 31.06
N GLU A 384 -10.95 -3.63 32.11
CA GLU A 384 -12.20 -4.41 32.29
C GLU A 384 -13.45 -3.55 32.11
N GLY A 385 -14.47 -4.07 31.42
CA GLY A 385 -15.77 -3.44 31.24
C GLY A 385 -15.79 -2.30 30.20
N THR A 386 -14.64 -1.98 29.59
CA THR A 386 -14.56 -0.88 28.60
C THR A 386 -15.37 -1.21 27.34
N GLN A 387 -16.09 -0.21 26.85
CA GLN A 387 -16.80 -0.25 25.56
C GLN A 387 -16.15 0.70 24.57
N ILE A 388 -15.94 0.26 23.33
CA ILE A 388 -15.37 1.02 22.22
C ILE A 388 -16.23 0.76 20.97
N GLY A 389 -16.64 1.82 20.28
CA GLY A 389 -17.50 1.72 19.09
C GLY A 389 -18.95 1.33 19.42
N VAL A 390 -19.38 1.48 20.67
CA VAL A 390 -20.75 1.27 21.17
C VAL A 390 -21.45 2.60 21.38
N ASN A 391 -20.81 3.50 22.12
CA ASN A 391 -21.24 4.89 22.29
C ASN A 391 -20.18 5.81 21.67
N LEU A 392 -20.46 6.30 20.47
CA LEU A 392 -19.49 7.09 19.70
C LEU A 392 -19.21 8.46 20.34
N ASP A 393 -20.12 9.00 21.14
CA ASP A 393 -19.90 10.28 21.82
C ASP A 393 -18.94 10.13 22.98
N GLU A 394 -19.00 9.02 23.71
CA GLU A 394 -17.99 8.68 24.71
C GLU A 394 -16.61 8.46 24.08
N ASP A 395 -16.54 7.79 22.93
CA ASP A 395 -15.30 7.58 22.22
C ASP A 395 -14.69 8.91 21.75
N ARG A 396 -15.51 9.86 21.27
CA ARG A 396 -15.06 11.22 20.93
C ARG A 396 -14.58 11.99 22.18
N ALA A 397 -15.29 11.84 23.30
CA ALA A 397 -14.92 12.48 24.57
C ALA A 397 -13.58 11.96 25.12
N ARG A 398 -13.21 10.70 24.82
CA ARG A 398 -11.89 10.12 25.10
C ARG A 398 -10.79 10.62 24.17
N GLY A 399 -11.13 11.43 23.16
CA GLY A 399 -10.21 11.96 22.15
C GLY A 399 -9.92 10.99 21.00
N PHE A 400 -10.73 9.96 20.80
CA PHE A 400 -10.57 9.05 19.68
C PHE A 400 -11.09 9.66 18.38
N LYS A 401 -10.44 9.33 17.28
CA LYS A 401 -10.97 9.67 15.96
C LYS A 401 -12.12 8.72 15.63
N VAL A 402 -13.27 9.30 15.37
CA VAL A 402 -14.47 8.59 14.92
C VAL A 402 -14.83 9.11 13.55
N THR A 403 -14.91 8.23 12.56
CA THR A 403 -15.29 8.60 11.19
C THR A 403 -16.81 8.79 11.06
N ASP A 404 -17.25 9.36 9.94
CA ASP A 404 -18.69 9.53 9.65
C ASP A 404 -19.40 8.17 9.51
N ARG A 405 -18.67 7.11 9.17
CA ARG A 405 -19.18 5.73 9.11
C ARG A 405 -19.15 5.00 10.45
N GLY A 406 -18.73 5.67 11.52
CA GLY A 406 -18.70 5.14 12.86
C GLY A 406 -17.50 4.25 13.19
N VAL A 407 -16.43 4.30 12.40
CA VAL A 407 -15.20 3.58 12.73
C VAL A 407 -14.39 4.36 13.76
N VAL A 408 -14.11 3.72 14.90
CA VAL A 408 -13.34 4.31 16.00
C VAL A 408 -11.88 3.92 15.90
N THR A 409 -10.96 4.88 16.01
CA THR A 409 -9.51 4.58 15.99
C THR A 409 -8.87 4.98 17.31
N VAL A 410 -8.32 3.97 18.00
CA VAL A 410 -7.57 4.13 19.25
C VAL A 410 -6.09 4.26 18.95
N PRO A 411 -5.42 5.32 19.40
CA PRO A 411 -4.02 5.58 19.06
C PRO A 411 -3.05 4.60 19.74
N LYS A 412 -1.84 4.51 19.18
CA LYS A 412 -0.77 3.59 19.62
C LYS A 412 -0.45 3.77 21.11
N SER A 413 -0.37 2.64 21.83
CA SER A 413 0.03 2.55 23.25
C SER A 413 -0.93 3.33 24.20
N TYR A 414 -2.18 3.49 23.81
CA TYR A 414 -3.20 4.07 24.69
C TYR A 414 -3.47 3.12 25.86
N GLN A 415 -3.61 3.70 27.07
CA GLN A 415 -3.96 2.99 28.31
C GLN A 415 -5.28 3.54 28.80
N PHE A 416 -6.29 2.66 28.95
CA PHE A 416 -7.60 3.00 29.46
C PHE A 416 -7.64 3.10 30.98
#